data_eebfd9be32d3907f543baf152f67b0e6
#
_entry.id   eebfd9be32d3907f543baf152f67b0e6
#
_cell.length_a   1.000
_cell.length_b   1.000
_cell.length_c   1.000
_cell.angle_alpha   90.00
_cell.angle_beta   90.00
_cell.angle_gamma   90.00
#
_symmetry.space_group_name_H-M   'P 1'
#
loop_
_entity.id
_entity.type
_entity.pdbx_description
1 polymer ?
#
loop_
_entity_poly.entity_id
_entity_poly.type
_entity_poly.pdbx_seq_one_letter_code
_entity_poly.pdbx_strand_id
1 'polypeptide(L)'
;NRKRSSENQMEGFQTSASVDVIPGDPFELTTLLPGKGSVVWDEVLKSLQGIKEKNRSVRGRANIKIGYDVLDGLNVSTSLAADYSIHRRHYFSPSYLDTDGYSMSIGETGINVMALSETMLTYTKTIKEDHTFNLLAGFSYQYDQEEYNGGSGRNSPSDKIQYVPSGFPTLAEKEIYDYKEVIPLQAYESDMKEKSLLSWFARLEYDYQKKYFISASFRRDGSSTFGAKNRWGTFPSIAGGWNFS
;
A
#
# COMPACT_ATOMS: atom_id res chain seq x y z
N ASN A 1 -6.15 -3.16 -2.14
CA ASN A 1 -7.14 -4.25 -1.93
C ASN A 1 -7.73 -4.31 -0.51
N ARG A 2 -7.37 -3.39 0.39
CA ARG A 2 -7.92 -3.35 1.77
C ARG A 2 -9.07 -2.36 1.97
N LYS A 3 -9.47 -1.60 0.95
CA LYS A 3 -10.71 -0.79 1.01
C LYS A 3 -12.00 -1.62 1.03
N ARG A 4 -11.92 -2.91 0.70
CA ARG A 4 -13.09 -3.80 0.63
C ARG A 4 -13.61 -4.32 1.98
N SER A 5 -12.84 -4.27 3.06
CA SER A 5 -13.35 -4.81 4.33
C SER A 5 -14.35 -3.89 5.04
N SER A 6 -14.25 -2.57 4.85
CA SER A 6 -15.23 -1.63 5.40
C SER A 6 -16.53 -1.59 4.58
N GLU A 7 -16.44 -1.80 3.26
CA GLU A 7 -17.64 -1.92 2.40
C GLU A 7 -18.39 -3.22 2.65
N ASN A 8 -17.70 -4.34 2.85
CA ASN A 8 -18.36 -5.63 3.15
C ASN A 8 -19.02 -5.67 4.53
N GLN A 9 -18.55 -4.88 5.52
CA GLN A 9 -19.27 -4.76 6.79
C GLN A 9 -20.53 -3.92 6.69
N MET A 10 -20.59 -2.94 5.78
CA MET A 10 -21.83 -2.23 5.48
C MET A 10 -22.84 -3.10 4.71
N GLU A 11 -22.40 -3.95 3.79
CA GLU A 11 -23.28 -4.88 3.08
C GLU A 11 -23.89 -5.95 4.01
N GLY A 12 -23.15 -6.44 5.01
CA GLY A 12 -23.66 -7.36 6.03
C GLY A 12 -24.75 -6.72 6.92
N PHE A 13 -24.67 -5.41 7.13
CA PHE A 13 -25.66 -4.65 7.90
C PHE A 13 -26.95 -4.41 7.13
N GLN A 14 -26.89 -4.37 5.79
CA GLN A 14 -28.06 -4.17 4.93
C GLN A 14 -28.92 -5.45 4.76
N THR A 15 -28.36 -6.63 4.97
CA THR A 15 -29.07 -7.91 4.76
C THR A 15 -29.79 -8.45 5.98
N SER A 16 -29.56 -7.93 7.20
CA SER A 16 -30.23 -8.38 8.42
C SER A 16 -31.38 -7.46 8.89
N ALA A 17 -31.53 -6.28 8.31
CA ALA A 17 -32.69 -5.43 8.55
C ALA A 17 -33.75 -5.71 7.48
N SER A 18 -34.71 -6.58 7.79
CA SER A 18 -35.98 -6.58 7.06
C SER A 18 -36.62 -5.22 7.34
N VAL A 19 -36.41 -4.26 6.46
CA VAL A 19 -37.17 -3.00 6.48
C VAL A 19 -38.56 -3.33 6.04
N ASP A 20 -39.50 -3.44 6.99
CA ASP A 20 -40.95 -3.35 6.68
C ASP A 20 -41.17 -1.96 6.14
N VAL A 21 -41.17 -1.86 4.81
CA VAL A 21 -41.54 -0.64 4.10
C VAL A 21 -43.01 -0.40 4.37
N ILE A 22 -43.35 0.54 5.23
CA ILE A 22 -44.73 1.02 5.43
C ILE A 22 -45.11 1.75 4.14
N PRO A 23 -46.06 1.24 3.36
CA PRO A 23 -46.48 1.91 2.13
C PRO A 23 -47.20 3.22 2.48
N GLY A 24 -46.64 4.37 2.14
CA GLY A 24 -47.38 5.62 2.27
C GLY A 24 -46.62 6.93 2.19
N ASP A 25 -45.31 6.95 2.35
CA ASP A 25 -44.54 8.18 2.24
C ASP A 25 -43.53 8.12 1.08
N PRO A 26 -43.78 8.84 -0.03
CA PRO A 26 -42.89 8.85 -1.20
C PRO A 26 -41.53 9.50 -0.93
N PHE A 27 -41.32 10.16 0.20
CA PHE A 27 -40.06 10.76 0.59
C PHE A 27 -39.13 9.83 1.41
N GLU A 28 -39.67 8.76 2.00
CA GLU A 28 -38.84 7.76 2.73
C GLU A 28 -38.14 6.75 1.81
N LEU A 29 -38.60 6.61 0.57
CA LEU A 29 -38.07 5.66 -0.43
C LEU A 29 -36.70 6.09 -1.02
N THR A 30 -36.23 7.31 -0.79
CA THR A 30 -35.00 7.83 -1.37
C THR A 30 -33.80 7.86 -0.41
N THR A 31 -34.00 7.56 0.86
CA THR A 31 -32.94 7.44 1.86
C THR A 31 -32.78 5.98 2.25
N LEU A 32 -31.60 5.43 1.98
CA LEU A 32 -31.16 4.09 2.42
C LEU A 32 -31.11 3.95 3.97
N LEU A 33 -31.54 4.96 4.68
CA LEU A 33 -31.57 5.02 6.14
C LEU A 33 -33.03 5.09 6.62
N PRO A 34 -33.39 4.32 7.66
CA PRO A 34 -34.72 4.43 8.27
C PRO A 34 -35.02 5.85 8.72
N GLY A 35 -36.29 6.28 8.65
CA GLY A 35 -36.71 7.63 9.01
C GLY A 35 -36.30 8.02 10.43
N LYS A 36 -35.98 9.30 10.64
CA LYS A 36 -35.58 9.84 11.93
C LYS A 36 -36.71 9.64 12.96
N GLY A 37 -36.36 9.01 14.10
CA GLY A 37 -37.30 8.72 15.20
C GLY A 37 -37.92 7.33 15.16
N SER A 38 -37.57 6.48 14.20
CA SER A 38 -37.93 5.05 14.25
C SER A 38 -36.99 4.34 15.25
N VAL A 39 -37.49 3.28 15.88
CA VAL A 39 -36.68 2.42 16.79
C VAL A 39 -35.46 1.87 16.08
N VAL A 40 -35.62 1.49 14.80
CA VAL A 40 -34.53 1.01 13.93
C VAL A 40 -33.48 2.08 13.69
N TRP A 41 -33.89 3.35 13.50
CA TRP A 41 -32.97 4.47 13.32
C TRP A 41 -32.13 4.72 14.57
N ASP A 42 -32.75 4.68 15.74
CA ASP A 42 -32.05 4.89 17.00
C ASP A 42 -31.03 3.77 17.31
N GLU A 43 -31.36 2.53 16.93
CA GLU A 43 -30.41 1.41 17.02
C GLU A 43 -29.26 1.54 16.04
N VAL A 44 -29.53 1.92 14.79
CA VAL A 44 -28.49 2.19 13.79
C VAL A 44 -27.59 3.35 14.24
N LEU A 45 -28.17 4.43 14.75
CA LEU A 45 -27.38 5.56 15.26
C LEU A 45 -26.50 5.17 16.46
N LYS A 46 -27.03 4.39 17.41
CA LYS A 46 -26.23 3.87 18.53
C LYS A 46 -25.08 3.01 18.04
N SER A 47 -25.34 2.15 17.06
CA SER A 47 -24.32 1.32 16.42
C SER A 47 -23.22 2.16 15.81
N LEU A 48 -23.59 3.13 14.97
CA LEU A 48 -22.63 4.02 14.30
C LEU A 48 -21.84 4.88 15.28
N GLN A 49 -22.45 5.35 16.37
CA GLN A 49 -21.79 6.17 17.38
C GLN A 49 -20.88 5.36 18.30
N GLY A 50 -21.17 4.06 18.50
CA GLY A 50 -20.40 3.17 19.34
C GLY A 50 -19.10 2.71 18.71
N ILE A 51 -19.10 2.50 17.41
CA ILE A 51 -17.90 2.08 16.67
C ILE A 51 -16.92 3.24 16.59
N LYS A 52 -15.68 2.97 16.94
CA LYS A 52 -14.59 3.94 16.84
C LYS A 52 -13.50 3.41 15.92
N GLU A 53 -13.25 4.13 14.85
CA GLU A 53 -12.15 3.84 13.95
C GLU A 53 -11.25 5.06 13.78
N LYS A 54 -9.95 4.85 14.00
CA LYS A 54 -8.91 5.86 13.84
C LYS A 54 -7.85 5.33 12.90
N ASN A 55 -7.76 5.96 11.73
CA ASN A 55 -6.71 5.69 10.75
C ASN A 55 -5.76 6.88 10.72
N ARG A 56 -4.48 6.60 10.93
CA ARG A 56 -3.42 7.61 10.88
C ARG A 56 -2.32 7.13 9.96
N SER A 57 -1.98 7.94 8.96
CA SER A 57 -0.85 7.68 8.08
C SER A 57 0.10 8.87 8.10
N VAL A 58 1.39 8.58 8.20
CA VAL A 58 2.47 9.57 8.07
C VAL A 58 3.41 9.06 6.99
N ARG A 59 3.79 9.94 6.06
CA ARG A 59 4.73 9.62 4.99
C ARG A 59 5.76 10.73 4.85
N GLY A 60 7.03 10.34 4.83
CA GLY A 60 8.16 11.21 4.57
C GLY A 60 8.90 10.75 3.31
N ARG A 61 9.28 11.70 2.46
CA ARG A 61 10.08 11.46 1.27
C ARG A 61 11.25 12.41 1.22
N ALA A 62 12.41 11.90 0.84
CA ALA A 62 13.60 12.68 0.60
C ALA A 62 14.24 12.23 -0.72
N ASN A 63 14.79 13.19 -1.46
CA ASN A 63 15.59 12.93 -2.65
C ASN A 63 16.74 13.92 -2.67
N ILE A 64 17.95 13.42 -2.89
CA ILE A 64 19.17 14.22 -3.06
C ILE A 64 19.81 13.76 -4.35
N LYS A 65 20.09 14.73 -5.25
CA LYS A 65 20.83 14.49 -6.48
C LYS A 65 22.08 15.34 -6.50
N ILE A 66 23.21 14.71 -6.77
CA ILE A 66 24.51 15.32 -6.91
C ILE A 66 25.00 15.02 -8.31
N GLY A 67 25.40 16.03 -9.04
CA GLY A 67 25.98 15.90 -10.37
C GLY A 67 27.33 16.62 -10.45
N TYR A 68 28.23 16.06 -11.23
CA TYR A 68 29.56 16.60 -11.46
C TYR A 68 29.93 16.45 -12.94
N ASP A 69 30.33 17.56 -13.55
CA ASP A 69 30.88 17.59 -14.90
C ASP A 69 32.36 17.26 -14.84
N VAL A 70 32.73 16.05 -15.27
CA VAL A 70 34.09 15.51 -15.19
C VAL A 70 34.98 16.15 -16.26
N LEU A 71 34.42 16.33 -17.47
CA LEU A 71 35.03 16.98 -18.61
C LEU A 71 33.93 17.43 -19.58
N ASP A 72 34.30 18.18 -20.63
CA ASP A 72 33.36 18.65 -21.62
C ASP A 72 32.54 17.51 -22.23
N GLY A 73 31.23 17.58 -22.03
CA GLY A 73 30.27 16.61 -22.51
C GLY A 73 30.10 15.37 -21.59
N LEU A 74 30.93 15.19 -20.55
CA LEU A 74 30.85 14.06 -19.62
C LEU A 74 30.34 14.51 -18.24
N ASN A 75 29.15 14.08 -17.89
CA ASN A 75 28.54 14.30 -16.57
C ASN A 75 28.33 12.97 -15.84
N VAL A 76 28.61 12.95 -14.55
CA VAL A 76 28.29 11.85 -13.64
C VAL A 76 27.34 12.40 -12.60
N SER A 77 26.22 11.72 -12.39
CA SER A 77 25.25 12.11 -11.36
C SER A 77 24.81 10.90 -10.53
N THR A 78 24.63 11.16 -9.24
CA THR A 78 24.08 10.16 -8.29
C THR A 78 22.84 10.76 -7.62
N SER A 79 21.76 9.99 -7.61
CA SER A 79 20.51 10.30 -6.94
C SER A 79 20.27 9.28 -5.82
N LEU A 80 19.97 9.79 -4.64
CA LEU A 80 19.58 8.99 -3.48
C LEU A 80 18.16 9.40 -3.09
N ALA A 81 17.24 8.44 -3.06
CA ALA A 81 15.87 8.67 -2.64
C ALA A 81 15.50 7.73 -1.50
N ALA A 82 14.74 8.24 -0.55
CA ALA A 82 14.15 7.48 0.53
C ALA A 82 12.67 7.83 0.68
N ASP A 83 11.85 6.83 0.89
CA ASP A 83 10.41 6.97 1.18
C ASP A 83 10.13 6.11 2.43
N TYR A 84 9.61 6.74 3.44
CA TYR A 84 9.20 6.09 4.68
C TYR A 84 7.74 6.39 4.93
N SER A 85 6.94 5.36 5.17
CA SER A 85 5.56 5.56 5.59
C SER A 85 5.18 4.62 6.71
N ILE A 86 4.42 5.16 7.65
CA ILE A 86 3.80 4.42 8.74
C ILE A 86 2.29 4.61 8.65
N HIS A 87 1.57 3.50 8.74
CA HIS A 87 0.12 3.47 8.80
C HIS A 87 -0.30 2.80 10.10
N ARG A 88 -1.18 3.44 10.85
CA ARG A 88 -1.76 2.90 12.08
C ARG A 88 -3.27 2.90 11.96
N ARG A 89 -3.88 1.75 12.26
CA ARG A 89 -5.31 1.60 12.37
C ARG A 89 -5.66 1.14 13.78
N HIS A 90 -6.65 1.78 14.34
CA HIS A 90 -7.29 1.35 15.56
C HIS A 90 -8.79 1.27 15.32
N TYR A 91 -9.37 0.10 15.60
CA TYR A 91 -10.80 -0.15 15.50
C TYR A 91 -11.31 -0.66 16.85
N PHE A 92 -12.47 -0.18 17.27
CA PHE A 92 -13.18 -0.65 18.45
C PHE A 92 -14.66 -0.77 18.14
N SER A 93 -15.25 -1.92 18.53
CA SER A 93 -16.68 -2.16 18.54
C SER A 93 -17.12 -2.49 19.96
N PRO A 94 -18.13 -1.79 20.50
CA PRO A 94 -18.63 -2.02 21.85
C PRO A 94 -19.40 -3.34 21.95
N SER A 95 -19.51 -3.85 23.21
CA SER A 95 -20.11 -5.16 23.51
C SER A 95 -21.57 -5.28 23.09
N TYR A 96 -22.33 -4.20 23.15
CA TYR A 96 -23.76 -4.21 22.80
C TYR A 96 -24.07 -4.36 21.31
N LEU A 97 -23.04 -4.34 20.45
CA LEU A 97 -23.17 -4.59 19.01
C LEU A 97 -22.87 -6.03 18.60
N ASP A 98 -22.37 -6.81 19.51
CA ASP A 98 -22.07 -8.24 19.27
C ASP A 98 -23.16 -9.11 19.86
N THR A 99 -23.56 -10.17 19.14
CA THR A 99 -24.61 -11.10 19.59
C THR A 99 -24.23 -11.86 20.86
N ASP A 100 -22.93 -12.09 21.05
CA ASP A 100 -22.39 -12.74 22.26
C ASP A 100 -22.07 -11.74 23.37
N GLY A 101 -22.30 -10.44 23.15
CA GLY A 101 -22.02 -9.38 24.12
C GLY A 101 -20.52 -9.07 24.27
N TYR A 102 -19.68 -9.39 23.29
CA TYR A 102 -18.25 -9.18 23.36
C TYR A 102 -17.85 -7.89 22.63
N SER A 103 -17.18 -7.00 23.32
CA SER A 103 -16.48 -5.89 22.66
C SER A 103 -15.34 -6.43 21.80
N MET A 104 -14.96 -5.70 20.76
CA MET A 104 -13.84 -6.04 19.89
C MET A 104 -12.91 -4.84 19.70
N SER A 105 -11.62 -5.06 19.86
CA SER A 105 -10.58 -4.08 19.59
C SER A 105 -9.56 -4.64 18.64
N ILE A 106 -9.14 -3.84 17.62
CA ILE A 106 -8.11 -4.20 16.65
C ILE A 106 -7.11 -3.05 16.61
N GLY A 107 -5.82 -3.38 16.74
CA GLY A 107 -4.72 -2.45 16.55
C GLY A 107 -3.78 -2.97 15.48
N GLU A 108 -3.52 -2.17 14.45
CA GLU A 108 -2.64 -2.54 13.34
C GLU A 108 -1.62 -1.43 13.08
N THR A 109 -0.41 -1.83 12.74
CA THR A 109 0.66 -0.92 12.31
C THR A 109 1.33 -1.52 11.08
N GLY A 110 1.38 -0.76 10.01
CA GLY A 110 2.15 -1.08 8.81
C GLY A 110 3.26 -0.06 8.63
N ILE A 111 4.45 -0.51 8.30
CA ILE A 111 5.61 0.32 8.00
C ILE A 111 6.10 -0.06 6.61
N ASN A 112 6.29 0.94 5.74
CA ASN A 112 6.92 0.72 4.44
C ASN A 112 8.14 1.62 4.35
N VAL A 113 9.25 1.03 3.94
CA VAL A 113 10.52 1.70 3.69
C VAL A 113 10.95 1.42 2.27
N MET A 114 11.30 2.46 1.52
CA MET A 114 11.94 2.32 0.22
C MET A 114 13.21 3.17 0.21
N ALA A 115 14.28 2.59 -0.26
CA ALA A 115 15.55 3.28 -0.54
C ALA A 115 15.95 3.02 -1.99
N LEU A 116 16.31 4.07 -2.71
CA LEU A 116 16.77 4.01 -4.09
C LEU A 116 18.08 4.76 -4.22
N SER A 117 19.07 4.11 -4.83
CA SER A 117 20.32 4.73 -5.27
C SER A 117 20.45 4.53 -6.77
N GLU A 118 20.63 5.63 -7.49
CA GLU A 118 20.82 5.61 -8.95
C GLU A 118 22.02 6.46 -9.32
N THR A 119 22.96 5.86 -10.03
CA THR A 119 24.13 6.56 -10.57
C THR A 119 24.11 6.49 -12.08
N MET A 120 24.23 7.63 -12.72
CA MET A 120 24.21 7.78 -14.17
C MET A 120 25.48 8.50 -14.64
N LEU A 121 26.01 8.03 -15.74
CA LEU A 121 27.03 8.68 -16.55
C LEU A 121 26.39 9.05 -17.88
N THR A 122 26.50 10.31 -18.26
CA THR A 122 26.04 10.81 -19.56
C THR A 122 27.23 11.42 -20.28
N TYR A 123 27.42 11.08 -21.55
CA TYR A 123 28.44 11.65 -22.40
C TYR A 123 27.86 12.08 -23.74
N THR A 124 28.05 13.35 -24.06
CA THR A 124 27.61 13.94 -25.34
C THR A 124 28.83 14.46 -26.09
N LYS A 125 29.01 14.05 -27.33
CA LYS A 125 30.08 14.52 -28.20
C LYS A 125 29.56 14.77 -29.61
N THR A 126 29.82 15.98 -30.12
CA THR A 126 29.60 16.31 -31.53
C THR A 126 30.93 16.41 -32.28
N ILE A 127 31.04 15.71 -33.39
CA ILE A 127 32.22 15.64 -34.23
C ILE A 127 31.87 16.23 -35.60
N LYS A 128 32.68 17.16 -36.08
CA LYS A 128 32.50 17.81 -37.39
C LYS A 128 31.11 18.45 -37.60
N GLU A 129 30.48 18.90 -36.50
CA GLU A 129 29.15 19.56 -36.46
C GLU A 129 27.98 18.65 -36.93
N ASP A 130 28.25 17.58 -37.65
CA ASP A 130 27.28 16.68 -38.28
C ASP A 130 26.98 15.40 -37.48
N HIS A 131 27.90 14.96 -36.65
CA HIS A 131 27.81 13.65 -35.96
C HIS A 131 27.70 13.89 -34.47
N THR A 132 26.53 13.64 -33.90
CA THR A 132 26.32 13.73 -32.46
C THR A 132 26.12 12.34 -31.85
N PHE A 133 26.88 12.06 -30.80
CA PHE A 133 26.81 10.84 -30.00
C PHE A 133 26.33 11.20 -28.60
N ASN A 134 25.29 10.54 -28.13
CA ASN A 134 24.84 10.60 -26.75
C ASN A 134 24.96 9.19 -26.15
N LEU A 135 25.79 9.06 -25.13
CA LEU A 135 25.94 7.84 -24.36
C LEU A 135 25.37 8.06 -22.97
N LEU A 136 24.55 7.14 -22.53
CA LEU A 136 24.08 7.04 -21.16
C LEU A 136 24.42 5.65 -20.64
N ALA A 137 25.03 5.56 -19.47
CA ALA A 137 25.20 4.32 -18.73
C ALA A 137 24.80 4.55 -17.29
N GLY A 138 24.21 3.57 -16.66
CA GLY A 138 23.75 3.73 -15.30
C GLY A 138 23.57 2.42 -14.55
N PHE A 139 23.50 2.60 -13.26
CA PHE A 139 23.30 1.57 -12.27
C PHE A 139 22.25 2.06 -11.28
N SER A 140 21.31 1.20 -10.92
CA SER A 140 20.25 1.51 -9.97
C SER A 140 20.09 0.35 -9.00
N TYR A 141 19.98 0.66 -7.71
CA TYR A 141 19.65 -0.27 -6.65
C TYR A 141 18.49 0.26 -5.86
N GLN A 142 17.43 -0.53 -5.78
CA GLN A 142 16.24 -0.26 -4.98
C GLN A 142 16.06 -1.33 -3.94
N TYR A 143 15.73 -0.92 -2.73
CA TYR A 143 15.36 -1.76 -1.60
C TYR A 143 13.99 -1.33 -1.10
N ASP A 144 13.08 -2.28 -0.98
CA ASP A 144 11.74 -2.10 -0.42
C ASP A 144 11.55 -3.06 0.76
N GLN A 145 11.04 -2.54 1.88
CA GLN A 145 10.65 -3.31 3.05
C GLN A 145 9.23 -2.95 3.45
N GLU A 146 8.41 -3.96 3.65
CA GLU A 146 7.06 -3.84 4.19
C GLU A 146 6.99 -4.66 5.48
N GLU A 147 6.62 -4.02 6.58
CA GLU A 147 6.41 -4.64 7.87
C GLU A 147 4.96 -4.42 8.31
N TYR A 148 4.35 -5.46 8.83
CA TYR A 148 3.00 -5.43 9.38
C TYR A 148 2.99 -6.07 10.75
N ASN A 149 2.34 -5.40 11.70
CA ASN A 149 2.08 -5.91 13.04
C ASN A 149 0.64 -5.59 13.40
N GLY A 150 -0.13 -6.58 13.79
CA GLY A 150 -1.52 -6.44 14.17
C GLY A 150 -1.89 -7.30 15.37
N GLY A 151 -2.81 -6.81 16.16
CA GLY A 151 -3.39 -7.54 17.26
C GLY A 151 -4.87 -7.22 17.43
N SER A 152 -5.62 -8.22 17.88
CA SER A 152 -7.02 -8.06 18.23
C SER A 152 -7.32 -8.65 19.60
N GLY A 153 -8.31 -8.10 20.28
CA GLY A 153 -8.83 -8.63 21.53
C GLY A 153 -10.35 -8.48 21.60
N ARG A 154 -11.01 -9.47 22.17
CA ARG A 154 -12.46 -9.48 22.39
C ARG A 154 -12.76 -9.56 23.89
N ASN A 155 -13.98 -9.23 24.27
CA ASN A 155 -14.51 -9.33 25.64
C ASN A 155 -13.70 -8.47 26.64
N SER A 156 -13.58 -7.17 26.34
CA SER A 156 -13.04 -6.21 27.31
C SER A 156 -13.87 -6.18 28.59
N PRO A 157 -13.27 -6.06 29.76
CA PRO A 157 -14.01 -5.87 31.02
C PRO A 157 -14.96 -4.67 31.03
N SER A 158 -14.77 -3.72 30.13
CA SER A 158 -15.61 -2.54 29.95
C SER A 158 -15.44 -1.93 28.58
N ASP A 159 -16.51 -1.45 27.95
CA ASP A 159 -16.49 -0.69 26.69
C ASP A 159 -15.72 0.64 26.79
N LYS A 160 -15.32 1.05 28.00
CA LYS A 160 -14.41 2.17 28.20
C LYS A 160 -12.96 1.84 27.85
N ILE A 161 -12.61 0.55 27.90
CA ILE A 161 -11.28 0.03 27.57
C ILE A 161 -11.29 -0.35 26.08
N GLN A 162 -10.84 0.57 25.22
CA GLN A 162 -10.96 0.47 23.76
C GLN A 162 -9.71 -0.05 23.08
N TYR A 163 -8.62 -0.26 23.80
CA TYR A 163 -7.37 -0.83 23.29
C TYR A 163 -7.17 -2.22 23.85
N VAL A 164 -6.49 -3.09 23.12
CA VAL A 164 -6.18 -4.46 23.58
C VAL A 164 -5.11 -4.36 24.68
N PRO A 165 -5.46 -4.40 25.97
CA PRO A 165 -4.48 -4.41 27.04
C PRO A 165 -4.05 -5.85 27.34
N SER A 166 -2.91 -6.00 28.00
CA SER A 166 -2.39 -7.29 28.45
C SER A 166 -3.30 -8.06 29.44
N GLY A 167 -4.30 -7.38 30.02
CA GLY A 167 -5.25 -7.98 30.94
C GLY A 167 -6.56 -8.50 30.33
N PHE A 168 -6.68 -8.48 29.02
CA PHE A 168 -7.82 -9.13 28.35
C PHE A 168 -7.75 -10.64 28.55
N PRO A 169 -8.90 -11.32 28.74
CA PRO A 169 -8.91 -12.77 28.72
C PRO A 169 -8.44 -13.32 27.38
N THR A 170 -7.66 -14.38 27.42
CA THR A 170 -7.11 -15.01 26.19
C THR A 170 -8.05 -16.00 25.59
N LEU A 171 -8.90 -16.62 26.42
CA LEU A 171 -9.83 -17.67 26.04
C LEU A 171 -11.19 -17.44 26.72
N ALA A 172 -12.26 -17.85 26.05
CA ALA A 172 -13.58 -17.97 26.62
C ALA A 172 -14.12 -19.39 26.38
N GLU A 173 -14.95 -19.90 27.27
CA GLU A 173 -15.74 -21.11 27.07
C GLU A 173 -17.14 -20.69 26.61
N LYS A 174 -17.60 -21.24 25.49
CA LYS A 174 -18.97 -21.09 24.99
C LYS A 174 -19.65 -22.44 24.98
N GLU A 175 -20.80 -22.53 25.63
CA GLU A 175 -21.64 -23.73 25.54
C GLU A 175 -22.43 -23.70 24.24
N ILE A 176 -22.27 -24.79 23.45
CA ILE A 176 -23.01 -25.00 22.21
C ILE A 176 -23.70 -26.36 22.32
N TYR A 177 -25.00 -26.35 22.55
CA TYR A 177 -25.78 -27.52 22.82
C TYR A 177 -25.22 -28.30 24.03
N ASP A 178 -24.61 -29.47 23.83
CA ASP A 178 -24.13 -30.36 24.88
C ASP A 178 -22.60 -30.39 25.02
N TYR A 179 -21.87 -29.49 24.34
CA TYR A 179 -20.41 -29.42 24.46
C TYR A 179 -19.90 -27.97 24.65
N LYS A 180 -18.72 -27.87 25.24
CA LYS A 180 -18.04 -26.59 25.46
C LYS A 180 -17.01 -26.34 24.38
N GLU A 181 -17.14 -25.22 23.71
CA GLU A 181 -16.15 -24.74 22.74
C GLU A 181 -15.24 -23.68 23.40
N VAL A 182 -13.94 -23.82 23.21
CA VAL A 182 -12.95 -22.82 23.66
C VAL A 182 -12.68 -21.87 22.52
N ILE A 183 -13.03 -20.60 22.71
CA ILE A 183 -12.89 -19.56 21.71
C ILE A 183 -11.68 -18.68 22.06
N PRO A 184 -10.72 -18.49 21.14
CA PRO A 184 -9.64 -17.54 21.35
C PRO A 184 -10.19 -16.11 21.31
N LEU A 185 -9.89 -15.34 22.33
CA LEU A 185 -10.31 -13.94 22.47
C LEU A 185 -9.23 -12.95 22.05
N GLN A 186 -8.01 -13.41 21.83
CA GLN A 186 -6.91 -12.59 21.37
C GLN A 186 -6.24 -13.24 20.17
N ALA A 187 -5.81 -12.39 19.22
CA ALA A 187 -4.98 -12.81 18.10
C ALA A 187 -3.88 -11.77 17.86
N TYR A 188 -2.74 -12.25 17.42
CA TYR A 188 -1.62 -11.44 17.00
C TYR A 188 -1.10 -11.97 15.66
N GLU A 189 -0.80 -11.05 14.76
CA GLU A 189 -0.25 -11.35 13.44
C GLU A 189 0.90 -10.39 13.13
N SER A 190 1.99 -10.90 12.58
CA SER A 190 3.08 -10.08 12.07
C SER A 190 3.60 -10.67 10.77
N ASP A 191 4.01 -9.81 9.85
CA ASP A 191 4.61 -10.19 8.58
C ASP A 191 5.67 -9.16 8.19
N MET A 192 6.71 -9.63 7.51
CA MET A 192 7.77 -8.78 6.99
C MET A 192 8.16 -9.26 5.59
N LYS A 193 8.17 -8.34 4.64
CA LYS A 193 8.55 -8.60 3.25
C LYS A 193 9.67 -7.66 2.84
N GLU A 194 10.69 -8.24 2.23
CA GLU A 194 11.81 -7.50 1.67
C GLU A 194 11.93 -7.79 0.18
N LYS A 195 12.26 -6.75 -0.58
CA LYS A 195 12.48 -6.85 -2.01
C LYS A 195 13.65 -5.96 -2.41
N SER A 196 14.54 -6.49 -3.22
CA SER A 196 15.64 -5.73 -3.81
C SER A 196 15.60 -5.85 -5.32
N LEU A 197 15.86 -4.74 -5.99
CA LEU A 197 15.98 -4.64 -7.43
C LEU A 197 17.33 -4.00 -7.78
N LEU A 198 18.07 -4.65 -8.66
CA LEU A 198 19.36 -4.20 -9.15
C LEU A 198 19.30 -4.08 -10.67
N SER A 199 19.66 -2.93 -11.20
CA SER A 199 19.57 -2.66 -12.64
C SER A 199 20.86 -2.06 -13.18
N TRP A 200 21.28 -2.57 -14.32
CA TRP A 200 22.31 -1.99 -15.17
C TRP A 200 21.69 -1.58 -16.49
N PHE A 201 21.97 -0.38 -16.94
CA PHE A 201 21.45 0.08 -18.21
C PHE A 201 22.46 0.92 -18.97
N ALA A 202 22.41 0.81 -20.29
CA ALA A 202 23.19 1.64 -21.18
C ALA A 202 22.36 1.98 -22.41
N ARG A 203 22.57 3.16 -22.97
CA ARG A 203 21.94 3.64 -24.19
C ARG A 203 22.94 4.44 -24.99
N LEU A 204 23.02 4.15 -26.27
CA LEU A 204 23.77 4.91 -27.27
C LEU A 204 22.80 5.47 -28.28
N GLU A 205 22.86 6.76 -28.50
CA GLU A 205 22.16 7.46 -29.56
C GLU A 205 23.17 8.11 -30.48
N TYR A 206 22.95 7.97 -31.76
CA TYR A 206 23.72 8.59 -32.80
C TYR A 206 22.79 9.37 -33.70
N ASP A 207 23.16 10.61 -33.96
CA ASP A 207 22.48 11.55 -34.83
C ASP A 207 23.44 12.03 -35.94
N TYR A 208 22.97 11.94 -37.17
CA TYR A 208 23.69 12.45 -38.31
C TYR A 208 22.90 13.61 -38.95
N GLN A 209 23.48 14.82 -38.92
CA GLN A 209 22.93 16.07 -39.50
C GLN A 209 21.51 16.39 -38.99
N LYS A 210 21.13 15.93 -37.79
CA LYS A 210 19.75 16.03 -37.26
C LYS A 210 18.70 15.45 -38.21
N LYS A 211 19.14 14.59 -39.16
CA LYS A 211 18.32 13.99 -40.18
C LYS A 211 18.14 12.50 -39.99
N TYR A 212 19.17 11.77 -39.62
CA TYR A 212 19.14 10.33 -39.41
C TYR A 212 19.49 10.01 -37.97
N PHE A 213 18.68 9.20 -37.35
CA PHE A 213 18.82 8.81 -35.95
C PHE A 213 18.91 7.31 -35.83
N ILE A 214 19.80 6.82 -35.00
CA ILE A 214 19.84 5.44 -34.55
C ILE A 214 20.04 5.42 -33.04
N SER A 215 19.32 4.56 -32.35
CA SER A 215 19.51 4.33 -30.92
C SER A 215 19.57 2.85 -30.63
N ALA A 216 20.44 2.48 -29.70
CA ALA A 216 20.52 1.14 -29.14
C ALA A 216 20.50 1.24 -27.61
N SER A 217 19.74 0.39 -26.97
CA SER A 217 19.73 0.32 -25.51
C SER A 217 19.84 -1.11 -25.02
N PHE A 218 20.40 -1.23 -23.84
CA PHE A 218 20.56 -2.48 -23.14
C PHE A 218 20.20 -2.26 -21.66
N ARG A 219 19.36 -3.13 -21.13
CA ARG A 219 19.02 -3.14 -19.71
C ARG A 219 19.07 -4.54 -19.15
N ARG A 220 19.65 -4.70 -17.99
CA ARG A 220 19.70 -5.94 -17.25
C ARG A 220 19.22 -5.71 -15.83
N ASP A 221 18.12 -6.35 -15.45
CA ASP A 221 17.47 -6.22 -14.15
C ASP A 221 17.56 -7.53 -13.38
N GLY A 222 17.91 -7.42 -12.11
CA GLY A 222 17.91 -8.53 -11.17
C GLY A 222 16.98 -8.23 -10.00
N SER A 223 16.13 -9.19 -9.63
CA SER A 223 15.19 -9.06 -8.51
C SER A 223 15.34 -10.19 -7.51
N SER A 224 15.31 -9.86 -6.21
CA SER A 224 15.34 -10.83 -5.12
C SER A 224 14.08 -11.70 -5.05
N THR A 225 12.97 -11.24 -5.64
CA THR A 225 11.67 -11.96 -5.59
C THR A 225 11.63 -13.16 -6.52
N PHE A 226 12.56 -13.26 -7.49
CA PHE A 226 12.64 -14.40 -8.39
C PHE A 226 13.58 -15.48 -7.86
N GLY A 227 13.26 -16.72 -8.18
CA GLY A 227 14.11 -17.87 -7.81
C GLY A 227 15.54 -17.75 -8.37
N ALA A 228 16.50 -18.37 -7.70
CA ALA A 228 17.94 -18.21 -7.95
C ALA A 228 18.39 -18.38 -9.42
N LYS A 229 17.67 -19.22 -10.18
CA LYS A 229 17.98 -19.47 -11.60
C LYS A 229 17.44 -18.41 -12.56
N ASN A 230 16.43 -17.61 -12.16
CA ASN A 230 15.72 -16.67 -13.03
C ASN A 230 15.74 -15.24 -12.47
N ARG A 231 16.73 -14.91 -11.65
CA ARG A 231 16.83 -13.58 -11.01
C ARG A 231 17.09 -12.44 -11.97
N TRP A 232 17.63 -12.73 -13.14
CA TRP A 232 18.08 -11.73 -14.08
C TRP A 232 17.29 -11.77 -15.39
N GLY A 233 16.76 -10.61 -15.76
CA GLY A 233 16.19 -10.34 -17.09
C GLY A 233 17.11 -9.43 -17.90
N THR A 234 17.15 -9.63 -19.21
CA THR A 234 17.96 -8.81 -20.13
C THR A 234 17.07 -8.30 -21.25
N PHE A 235 17.12 -7.01 -21.51
CA PHE A 235 16.20 -6.28 -22.39
C PHE A 235 17.00 -5.41 -23.37
N PRO A 236 17.45 -5.93 -24.52
CA PRO A 236 18.03 -5.14 -25.59
C PRO A 236 16.94 -4.46 -26.42
N SER A 237 17.21 -3.26 -26.94
CA SER A 237 16.37 -2.62 -27.94
C SER A 237 17.19 -1.83 -28.95
N ILE A 238 16.69 -1.70 -30.20
CA ILE A 238 17.24 -0.89 -31.24
C ILE A 238 16.12 -0.13 -31.94
N ALA A 239 16.37 1.14 -32.28
CA ALA A 239 15.45 1.97 -33.06
C ALA A 239 16.21 2.83 -34.04
N GLY A 240 15.58 3.20 -35.16
CA GLY A 240 16.11 4.10 -36.17
C GLY A 240 15.00 4.99 -36.73
N GLY A 241 15.37 6.19 -37.19
CA GLY A 241 14.43 7.14 -37.76
C GLY A 241 15.13 8.16 -38.67
N TRP A 242 14.34 8.86 -39.48
CA TRP A 242 14.83 10.01 -40.25
C TRP A 242 13.77 11.12 -40.30
N ASN A 243 14.23 12.34 -40.37
CA ASN A 243 13.39 13.49 -40.56
C ASN A 243 13.28 13.83 -42.05
N PHE A 244 12.08 14.00 -42.54
CA PHE A 244 11.79 14.59 -43.83
C PHE A 244 11.72 16.10 -43.67
N SER A 245 12.62 16.84 -44.33
CA SER A 245 12.53 18.30 -44.44
C SER A 245 12.56 18.66 -45.91
#